data_e13c5a823a00676e9085e684e1a16fa4
#
_entry.id   e13c5a823a00676e9085e684e1a16fa4
#
_cell.length_a   1.000
_cell.length_b   1.000
_cell.length_c   1.000
_cell.angle_alpha   90.00
_cell.angle_beta   90.00
_cell.angle_gamma   90.00
#
_symmetry.space_group_name_H-M   'P 1'
#
loop_
_entity.id
_entity.type
_entity.pdbx_description
1 polymer ?
#
loop_
_entity_poly.entity_id
_entity_poly.type
_entity_poly.pdbx_seq_one_letter_code
_entity_poly.pdbx_strand_id
1 'polypeptide(L)'
;LLFGQAREMAGRPKIELQLDDPASVASAFAALKALHPKIEQLERSLLFAINEEYASREQPLAEGDRLAVLPPVSGGASSADETPATDIFEITREPIDISGLRAALLRGESGAVVIFDGVARNNTKGRRTLYLEYEGYVDMALRTMEQIGREVHERWPVSRIGIVHRLGRIEITESSVVIVVTSAHRKPAFEACHYAIDRLKKIVPIWKKEYFEDGAVWVESEPACSDAETR
;
A
#
# COMPACT_ATOMS: atom_id res chain seq x y z
N LEU A 1 2.60 -7.75 -14.85
CA LEU A 1 3.48 -7.46 -13.71
C LEU A 1 3.11 -8.38 -12.55
N LEU A 2 4.10 -8.86 -11.80
CA LEU A 2 3.92 -9.76 -10.67
C LEU A 2 4.59 -9.20 -9.43
N PHE A 3 3.91 -9.26 -8.28
CA PHE A 3 4.37 -8.70 -7.01
C PHE A 3 4.32 -9.73 -5.89
N GLY A 4 5.13 -9.52 -4.83
CA GLY A 4 5.14 -10.34 -3.63
C GLY A 4 5.27 -11.84 -3.91
N GLN A 5 4.43 -12.65 -3.29
CA GLN A 5 4.42 -14.11 -3.48
C GLN A 5 4.22 -14.54 -4.93
N ALA A 6 3.39 -13.83 -5.71
CA ALA A 6 3.17 -14.16 -7.13
C ALA A 6 4.47 -14.00 -7.95
N ARG A 7 5.27 -12.97 -7.66
CA ARG A 7 6.60 -12.78 -8.27
C ARG A 7 7.56 -13.89 -7.88
N GLU A 8 7.61 -14.26 -6.61
CA GLU A 8 8.50 -15.36 -6.14
C GLU A 8 8.14 -16.68 -6.80
N MET A 9 6.86 -17.02 -6.91
CA MET A 9 6.40 -18.26 -7.54
C MET A 9 6.69 -18.31 -9.04
N ALA A 10 6.64 -17.17 -9.74
CA ALA A 10 6.96 -17.05 -11.15
C ALA A 10 8.48 -16.92 -11.42
N GLY A 11 9.26 -16.50 -10.42
CA GLY A 11 10.70 -16.26 -10.54
C GLY A 11 11.08 -15.01 -11.33
N ARG A 12 10.10 -14.15 -11.68
CA ARG A 12 10.33 -12.93 -12.47
C ARG A 12 9.25 -11.89 -12.22
N PRO A 13 9.56 -10.58 -12.32
CA PRO A 13 8.60 -9.51 -12.04
C PRO A 13 7.68 -9.18 -13.22
N LYS A 14 8.06 -9.55 -14.43
CA LYS A 14 7.32 -9.25 -15.67
C LYS A 14 7.27 -10.47 -16.58
N ILE A 15 6.10 -10.70 -17.18
CA ILE A 15 5.86 -11.72 -18.20
C ILE A 15 5.06 -11.07 -19.32
N GLU A 16 5.43 -11.30 -20.57
CA GLU A 16 4.65 -10.92 -21.74
C GLU A 16 3.81 -12.11 -22.16
N LEU A 17 2.51 -11.87 -22.33
CA LEU A 17 1.53 -12.90 -22.72
C LEU A 17 0.93 -12.51 -24.05
N GLN A 18 0.83 -13.48 -24.96
CA GLN A 18 0.00 -13.38 -26.17
C GLN A 18 -1.32 -14.09 -25.87
N LEU A 19 -2.42 -13.39 -26.06
CA LEU A 19 -3.76 -13.85 -25.77
C LEU A 19 -4.61 -13.79 -27.04
N ASP A 20 -5.52 -14.72 -27.18
CA ASP A 20 -6.53 -14.69 -28.25
C ASP A 20 -7.60 -13.64 -27.95
N ASP A 21 -8.13 -13.00 -28.97
CA ASP A 21 -9.22 -12.03 -28.86
C ASP A 21 -10.59 -12.76 -28.81
N PRO A 22 -11.53 -12.39 -27.89
CA PRO A 22 -11.44 -11.31 -26.92
C PRO A 22 -10.65 -11.69 -25.66
N ALA A 23 -9.65 -10.86 -25.32
CA ALA A 23 -8.85 -11.04 -24.13
C ALA A 23 -9.51 -10.41 -22.89
N SER A 24 -9.28 -11.01 -21.72
CA SER A 24 -9.75 -10.52 -20.43
C SER A 24 -8.73 -10.79 -19.33
N VAL A 25 -8.90 -10.18 -18.17
CA VAL A 25 -8.08 -10.48 -16.98
C VAL A 25 -8.12 -11.98 -16.66
N ALA A 26 -9.29 -12.64 -16.77
CA ALA A 26 -9.43 -14.07 -16.54
C ALA A 26 -8.63 -14.92 -17.53
N SER A 27 -8.65 -14.58 -18.84
CA SER A 27 -7.86 -15.31 -19.85
C SER A 27 -6.37 -15.10 -19.67
N ALA A 28 -5.93 -13.87 -19.33
CA ALA A 28 -4.54 -13.58 -19.00
C ALA A 28 -4.06 -14.34 -17.76
N PHE A 29 -4.87 -14.42 -16.73
CA PHE A 29 -4.55 -15.19 -15.52
C PHE A 29 -4.52 -16.69 -15.78
N ALA A 30 -5.41 -17.22 -16.62
CA ALA A 30 -5.39 -18.62 -17.05
C ALA A 30 -4.09 -18.96 -17.82
N ALA A 31 -3.65 -18.09 -18.73
CA ALA A 31 -2.39 -18.24 -19.44
C ALA A 31 -1.19 -18.19 -18.47
N LEU A 32 -1.23 -17.28 -17.50
CA LEU A 32 -0.20 -17.18 -16.46
C LEU A 32 -0.12 -18.46 -15.61
N LYS A 33 -1.25 -19.04 -15.21
CA LYS A 33 -1.31 -20.32 -14.48
C LYS A 33 -0.75 -21.48 -15.29
N ALA A 34 -1.00 -21.51 -16.59
CA ALA A 34 -0.45 -22.54 -17.47
C ALA A 34 1.09 -22.50 -17.52
N LEU A 35 1.67 -21.30 -17.49
CA LEU A 35 3.13 -21.10 -17.45
C LEU A 35 3.74 -21.33 -16.06
N HIS A 36 3.01 -20.97 -15.01
CA HIS A 36 3.45 -21.03 -13.62
C HIS A 36 2.38 -21.63 -12.70
N PRO A 37 2.21 -22.97 -12.69
CA PRO A 37 1.11 -23.64 -11.97
C PRO A 37 1.05 -23.34 -10.46
N LYS A 38 2.20 -23.04 -9.83
CA LYS A 38 2.25 -22.71 -8.39
C LYS A 38 1.40 -21.48 -8.03
N ILE A 39 1.18 -20.54 -8.96
CA ILE A 39 0.38 -19.33 -8.74
C ILE A 39 -1.09 -19.65 -8.46
N GLU A 40 -1.59 -20.82 -8.88
CA GLU A 40 -2.96 -21.25 -8.59
C GLU A 40 -3.28 -21.27 -7.09
N GLN A 41 -2.29 -21.53 -6.23
CA GLN A 41 -2.46 -21.52 -4.78
C GLN A 41 -2.90 -20.15 -4.23
N LEU A 42 -2.60 -19.08 -4.95
CA LEU A 42 -2.97 -17.71 -4.58
C LEU A 42 -4.28 -17.25 -5.23
N GLU A 43 -4.91 -18.03 -6.10
CA GLU A 43 -6.01 -17.60 -6.97
C GLU A 43 -7.16 -16.91 -6.25
N ARG A 44 -7.52 -17.39 -5.05
CA ARG A 44 -8.65 -16.87 -4.27
C ARG A 44 -8.36 -15.53 -3.60
N SER A 45 -7.09 -15.19 -3.44
CA SER A 45 -6.66 -14.01 -2.69
C SER A 45 -6.03 -12.93 -3.59
N LEU A 46 -5.81 -13.22 -4.89
CA LEU A 46 -5.21 -12.25 -5.81
C LEU A 46 -6.20 -11.16 -6.21
N LEU A 47 -5.69 -9.94 -6.23
CA LEU A 47 -6.28 -8.77 -6.87
C LEU A 47 -5.61 -8.52 -8.20
N PHE A 48 -6.32 -7.82 -9.08
CA PHE A 48 -5.83 -7.45 -10.41
C PHE A 48 -5.91 -5.94 -10.59
N ALA A 49 -4.98 -5.38 -11.37
CA ALA A 49 -5.07 -4.00 -11.82
C ALA A 49 -4.64 -3.91 -13.28
N ILE A 50 -5.36 -3.12 -14.09
CA ILE A 50 -5.02 -2.77 -15.47
C ILE A 50 -4.58 -1.32 -15.47
N ASN A 51 -3.38 -1.05 -15.98
CA ASN A 51 -2.85 0.31 -16.09
C ASN A 51 -2.98 1.12 -14.79
N GLU A 52 -2.67 0.45 -13.64
CA GLU A 52 -2.66 1.04 -12.29
C GLU A 52 -4.05 1.30 -11.67
N GLU A 53 -5.13 0.78 -12.29
CA GLU A 53 -6.48 0.78 -11.73
C GLU A 53 -6.92 -0.63 -11.38
N TYR A 54 -7.58 -0.81 -10.23
CA TYR A 54 -8.11 -2.12 -9.86
C TYR A 54 -9.12 -2.63 -10.87
N ALA A 55 -9.04 -3.90 -11.21
CA ALA A 55 -9.84 -4.52 -12.27
C ALA A 55 -10.51 -5.81 -11.79
N SER A 56 -11.72 -6.07 -12.30
CA SER A 56 -12.38 -7.36 -12.14
C SER A 56 -11.81 -8.40 -13.10
N ARG A 57 -12.11 -9.67 -12.84
CA ARG A 57 -11.66 -10.79 -13.71
C ARG A 57 -12.29 -10.74 -15.10
N GLU A 58 -13.49 -10.19 -15.19
CA GLU A 58 -14.28 -10.09 -16.42
C GLU A 58 -13.86 -8.91 -17.30
N GLN A 59 -13.07 -7.99 -16.76
CA GLN A 59 -12.67 -6.78 -17.47
C GLN A 59 -11.84 -7.12 -18.71
N PRO A 60 -12.20 -6.54 -19.89
CA PRO A 60 -11.48 -6.79 -21.14
C PRO A 60 -10.07 -6.17 -21.07
N LEU A 61 -9.15 -6.79 -21.81
CA LEU A 61 -7.78 -6.32 -22.01
C LEU A 61 -7.60 -5.91 -23.46
N ALA A 62 -6.95 -4.76 -23.66
CA ALA A 62 -6.49 -4.30 -24.96
C ALA A 62 -5.01 -4.64 -25.19
N GLU A 63 -4.59 -4.60 -26.44
CA GLU A 63 -3.17 -4.74 -26.79
C GLU A 63 -2.33 -3.62 -26.12
N GLY A 64 -1.25 -4.02 -25.47
CA GLY A 64 -0.36 -3.10 -24.74
C GLY A 64 -0.75 -2.81 -23.29
N ASP A 65 -1.89 -3.31 -22.81
CA ASP A 65 -2.28 -3.15 -21.41
C ASP A 65 -1.29 -3.79 -20.46
N ARG A 66 -1.08 -3.15 -19.31
CA ARG A 66 -0.24 -3.63 -18.22
C ARG A 66 -1.10 -4.24 -17.12
N LEU A 67 -1.30 -5.54 -17.17
CA LEU A 67 -1.97 -6.27 -16.08
C LEU A 67 -1.01 -6.49 -14.90
N ALA A 68 -1.38 -6.05 -13.72
CA ALA A 68 -0.71 -6.35 -12.46
C ALA A 68 -1.47 -7.45 -11.69
N VAL A 69 -0.71 -8.45 -11.22
CA VAL A 69 -1.21 -9.51 -10.34
C VAL A 69 -0.70 -9.23 -8.94
N LEU A 70 -1.61 -8.87 -8.05
CA LEU A 70 -1.34 -8.32 -6.74
C LEU A 70 -1.75 -9.35 -5.68
N PRO A 71 -0.87 -9.75 -4.75
CA PRO A 71 -1.27 -10.46 -3.55
C PRO A 71 -2.31 -9.64 -2.77
N PRO A 72 -3.08 -10.26 -1.86
CA PRO A 72 -4.15 -9.56 -1.17
C PRO A 72 -3.63 -8.32 -0.45
N VAL A 73 -4.25 -7.18 -0.80
CA VAL A 73 -4.30 -5.97 -0.01
C VAL A 73 -5.76 -5.80 0.40
N SER A 74 -6.03 -5.48 1.65
CA SER A 74 -7.40 -5.42 2.12
C SER A 74 -8.06 -4.08 1.75
N GLY A 75 -8.93 -4.05 0.71
CA GLY A 75 -9.86 -2.93 0.43
C GLY A 75 -9.96 -2.50 -1.04
N GLY A 76 -11.16 -2.14 -1.45
CA GLY A 76 -11.56 -1.84 -2.83
C GLY A 76 -11.40 -0.38 -3.28
N ALA A 77 -11.46 -0.17 -4.60
CA ALA A 77 -11.20 1.05 -5.34
C ALA A 77 -12.33 2.09 -5.31
N SER A 78 -11.96 3.36 -5.48
CA SER A 78 -12.84 4.44 -5.95
C SER A 78 -12.02 5.51 -6.69
N SER A 79 -12.67 6.18 -7.64
CA SER A 79 -12.16 6.99 -8.74
C SER A 79 -11.48 8.33 -8.39
N ALA A 80 -10.71 8.85 -9.35
CA ALA A 80 -9.88 10.04 -9.30
C ALA A 80 -10.64 11.36 -9.23
N ASP A 81 -10.07 12.34 -8.49
CA ASP A 81 -10.05 13.75 -8.86
C ASP A 81 -9.01 14.55 -8.03
N GLU A 82 -8.67 15.73 -8.44
CA GLU A 82 -7.48 16.54 -8.15
C GLU A 82 -7.17 16.75 -6.65
N THR A 83 -5.90 16.47 -6.27
CA THR A 83 -5.35 16.73 -4.92
C THR A 83 -5.02 18.21 -4.77
N PRO A 84 -5.32 18.88 -3.63
CA PRO A 84 -4.87 20.22 -3.36
C PRO A 84 -3.34 20.32 -3.42
N ALA A 85 -2.79 21.32 -4.10
CA ALA A 85 -1.36 21.51 -4.44
C ALA A 85 -0.40 21.67 -3.23
N THR A 86 -0.70 21.07 -2.07
CA THR A 86 0.00 21.30 -0.80
C THR A 86 0.23 20.07 0.06
N ASP A 87 -0.33 18.93 -0.30
CA ASP A 87 -0.08 17.64 0.34
C ASP A 87 1.20 16.99 -0.20
N ILE A 88 1.77 16.06 0.55
CA ILE A 88 3.03 15.38 0.18
C ILE A 88 2.81 13.87 0.21
N PHE A 89 2.98 13.22 -0.93
CA PHE A 89 2.94 11.77 -1.06
C PHE A 89 4.23 11.28 -1.71
N GLU A 90 4.94 10.38 -1.02
CA GLU A 90 6.25 9.94 -1.47
C GLU A 90 6.49 8.47 -1.16
N ILE A 91 7.14 7.78 -2.10
CA ILE A 91 7.75 6.47 -1.89
C ILE A 91 9.26 6.64 -1.99
N THR A 92 9.98 6.28 -0.92
CA THR A 92 11.44 6.41 -0.84
C THR A 92 12.11 5.08 -0.55
N ARG A 93 13.43 5.01 -0.74
CA ARG A 93 14.29 3.92 -0.25
C ARG A 93 15.25 4.41 0.83
N GLU A 94 15.34 5.71 1.00
CA GLU A 94 16.17 6.36 2.02
C GLU A 94 15.41 6.48 3.34
N PRO A 95 16.10 6.65 4.47
CA PRO A 95 15.48 6.98 5.75
C PRO A 95 14.57 8.20 5.66
N ILE A 96 13.38 8.12 6.26
CA ILE A 96 12.38 9.18 6.19
C ILE A 96 12.79 10.36 7.06
N ASP A 97 12.89 11.56 6.47
CA ASP A 97 13.10 12.80 7.22
C ASP A 97 11.76 13.33 7.78
N ILE A 98 11.42 12.86 8.97
CA ILE A 98 10.19 13.26 9.68
C ILE A 98 10.16 14.76 9.95
N SER A 99 11.32 15.34 10.32
CA SER A 99 11.42 16.75 10.64
C SER A 99 11.21 17.63 9.42
N GLY A 100 11.79 17.26 8.28
CA GLY A 100 11.59 17.94 7.00
C GLY A 100 10.16 17.83 6.52
N LEU A 101 9.55 16.64 6.58
CA LEU A 101 8.15 16.43 6.20
C LEU A 101 7.21 17.28 7.05
N ARG A 102 7.41 17.30 8.39
CA ARG A 102 6.64 18.16 9.29
C ARG A 102 6.79 19.64 8.93
N ALA A 103 8.01 20.10 8.70
CA ALA A 103 8.29 21.51 8.38
C ALA A 103 7.63 21.93 7.06
N ALA A 104 7.65 21.06 6.05
CA ALA A 104 7.04 21.31 4.74
C ALA A 104 5.51 21.45 4.80
N LEU A 105 4.85 20.72 5.71
CA LEU A 105 3.38 20.72 5.86
C LEU A 105 2.86 21.77 6.83
N LEU A 106 3.70 22.27 7.74
CA LEU A 106 3.29 23.22 8.77
C LEU A 106 2.96 24.61 8.17
N ARG A 107 1.88 25.23 8.64
CA ARG A 107 1.45 26.58 8.26
C ARG A 107 1.11 27.40 9.51
N GLY A 108 1.04 28.73 9.35
CA GLY A 108 0.76 29.66 10.43
C GLY A 108 -0.59 29.44 11.11
N GLU A 109 -1.57 28.91 10.39
CA GLU A 109 -2.91 28.55 10.89
C GLU A 109 -2.99 27.16 11.54
N SER A 110 -1.93 26.37 11.50
CA SER A 110 -1.90 25.03 12.09
C SER A 110 -1.75 25.09 13.60
N GLY A 111 -2.82 24.84 14.33
CA GLY A 111 -2.82 24.74 15.79
C GLY A 111 -2.48 23.35 16.34
N ALA A 112 -2.48 22.32 15.46
CA ALA A 112 -2.15 20.94 15.81
C ALA A 112 -1.40 20.25 14.67
N VAL A 113 -0.43 19.40 15.04
CA VAL A 113 0.25 18.46 14.15
C VAL A 113 0.20 17.09 14.80
N VAL A 114 -0.30 16.09 14.08
CA VAL A 114 -0.24 14.69 14.49
C VAL A 114 0.70 13.96 13.54
N ILE A 115 1.62 13.19 14.13
CA ILE A 115 2.57 12.36 13.40
C ILE A 115 2.34 10.92 13.82
N PHE A 116 2.05 10.07 12.85
CA PHE A 116 2.13 8.64 13.01
C PHE A 116 3.45 8.18 12.41
N ASP A 117 4.26 7.52 13.22
CA ASP A 117 5.52 6.90 12.80
C ASP A 117 5.41 5.38 12.98
N GLY A 118 5.36 4.66 11.87
CA GLY A 118 5.31 3.21 11.83
C GLY A 118 6.72 2.61 11.79
N VAL A 119 7.20 2.17 12.95
CA VAL A 119 8.57 1.66 13.11
C VAL A 119 8.64 0.12 13.09
N ALA A 120 9.76 -0.41 12.64
CA ALA A 120 10.04 -1.83 12.69
C ALA A 120 10.35 -2.27 14.14
N ARG A 121 9.63 -3.28 14.61
CA ARG A 121 9.82 -3.86 15.97
C ARG A 121 10.50 -5.21 15.91
N ASN A 122 11.21 -5.59 16.95
CA ASN A 122 12.01 -6.81 17.05
C ASN A 122 11.22 -8.08 17.41
N ASN A 123 9.90 -8.01 17.50
CA ASN A 123 9.06 -9.15 17.88
C ASN A 123 7.73 -9.15 17.11
N THR A 124 7.38 -10.30 16.53
CA THR A 124 6.10 -10.55 15.89
C THR A 124 5.58 -11.92 16.34
N LYS A 125 4.42 -11.93 17.06
CA LYS A 125 3.78 -13.15 17.58
C LYS A 125 4.74 -14.05 18.37
N GLY A 126 5.62 -13.46 19.19
CA GLY A 126 6.60 -14.18 20.02
C GLY A 126 7.87 -14.61 19.29
N ARG A 127 8.00 -14.38 17.98
CA ARG A 127 9.21 -14.64 17.20
C ARG A 127 10.08 -13.39 17.11
N ARG A 128 11.39 -13.58 17.20
CA ARG A 128 12.37 -12.50 17.03
C ARG A 128 12.48 -12.10 15.58
N THR A 129 12.04 -10.87 15.26
CA THR A 129 12.24 -10.26 13.93
C THR A 129 13.63 -9.66 13.85
N LEU A 130 14.36 -9.96 12.78
CA LEU A 130 15.71 -9.45 12.51
C LEU A 130 15.64 -8.11 11.74
N TYR A 131 14.86 -8.06 10.68
CA TYR A 131 14.57 -6.87 9.87
C TYR A 131 13.29 -7.12 9.07
N LEU A 132 12.79 -6.06 8.45
CA LEU A 132 11.67 -6.11 7.52
C LEU A 132 12.14 -5.78 6.11
N GLU A 133 11.42 -6.25 5.11
CA GLU A 133 11.59 -5.82 3.73
C GLU A 133 10.23 -5.45 3.15
N TYR A 134 10.13 -4.24 2.58
CA TYR A 134 8.92 -3.77 1.94
C TYR A 134 9.08 -3.72 0.43
N GLU A 135 8.09 -4.25 -0.27
CA GLU A 135 7.94 -4.16 -1.71
C GLU A 135 6.64 -3.43 -2.04
N GLY A 136 6.63 -2.61 -3.09
CA GLY A 136 5.43 -1.88 -3.51
C GLY A 136 5.34 -1.72 -5.02
N TYR A 137 4.12 -1.62 -5.51
CA TYR A 137 3.84 -1.15 -6.86
C TYR A 137 3.80 0.39 -6.82
N VAL A 138 4.96 1.03 -7.05
CA VAL A 138 5.22 2.45 -6.75
C VAL A 138 4.18 3.37 -7.37
N ASP A 139 3.93 3.26 -8.68
CA ASP A 139 3.02 4.16 -9.40
C ASP A 139 1.59 4.09 -8.82
N MET A 140 1.10 2.88 -8.58
CA MET A 140 -0.22 2.67 -7.99
C MET A 140 -0.25 3.05 -6.49
N ALA A 141 0.85 2.82 -5.76
CA ALA A 141 0.96 3.21 -4.36
C ALA A 141 0.85 4.73 -4.18
N LEU A 142 1.53 5.51 -5.02
CA LEU A 142 1.43 6.97 -5.01
C LEU A 142 0.00 7.44 -5.27
N ARG A 143 -0.66 6.93 -6.32
CA ARG A 143 -2.06 7.29 -6.64
C ARG A 143 -3.03 6.95 -5.50
N THR A 144 -2.84 5.79 -4.87
CA THR A 144 -3.70 5.40 -3.74
C THR A 144 -3.42 6.20 -2.47
N MET A 145 -2.19 6.66 -2.23
CA MET A 145 -1.89 7.61 -1.15
C MET A 145 -2.51 8.98 -1.41
N GLU A 146 -2.45 9.48 -2.64
CA GLU A 146 -3.17 10.71 -3.05
C GLU A 146 -4.68 10.58 -2.85
N GLN A 147 -5.27 9.43 -3.19
CA GLN A 147 -6.68 9.15 -2.92
C GLN A 147 -6.98 9.24 -1.41
N ILE A 148 -6.13 8.69 -0.54
CA ILE A 148 -6.30 8.82 0.91
C ILE A 148 -6.28 10.29 1.34
N GLY A 149 -5.39 11.10 0.77
CA GLY A 149 -5.35 12.54 1.03
C GLY A 149 -6.67 13.23 0.69
N ARG A 150 -7.25 12.94 -0.48
CA ARG A 150 -8.58 13.46 -0.88
C ARG A 150 -9.67 13.02 0.10
N GLU A 151 -9.75 11.71 0.42
CA GLU A 151 -10.72 11.17 1.37
C GLU A 151 -10.62 11.83 2.76
N VAL A 152 -9.40 12.21 3.18
CA VAL A 152 -9.15 12.93 4.44
C VAL A 152 -9.69 14.35 4.38
N HIS A 153 -9.42 15.10 3.32
CA HIS A 153 -9.92 16.47 3.15
C HIS A 153 -11.46 16.53 3.03
N GLU A 154 -12.07 15.52 2.42
CA GLU A 154 -13.55 15.42 2.33
C GLU A 154 -14.21 15.23 3.69
N ARG A 155 -13.54 14.56 4.63
CA ARG A 155 -14.13 14.14 5.92
C ARG A 155 -13.78 15.04 7.08
N TRP A 156 -12.61 15.66 7.04
CA TRP A 156 -12.11 16.47 8.16
C TRP A 156 -11.54 17.81 7.69
N PRO A 157 -11.75 18.88 8.47
CA PRO A 157 -11.16 20.18 8.20
C PRO A 157 -9.67 20.19 8.58
N VAL A 158 -8.86 19.42 7.85
CA VAL A 158 -7.40 19.42 8.00
C VAL A 158 -6.77 20.47 7.08
N SER A 159 -5.61 20.99 7.46
CA SER A 159 -4.88 21.97 6.65
C SER A 159 -4.08 21.24 5.56
N ARG A 160 -3.34 20.18 5.94
CA ARG A 160 -2.50 19.38 5.04
C ARG A 160 -2.29 17.98 5.58
N ILE A 161 -1.98 17.06 4.65
CA ILE A 161 -1.54 15.70 4.97
C ILE A 161 -0.26 15.36 4.19
N GLY A 162 0.65 14.63 4.81
CA GLY A 162 1.79 14.02 4.16
C GLY A 162 1.85 12.54 4.49
N ILE A 163 2.10 11.72 3.49
CA ILE A 163 2.30 10.28 3.63
C ILE A 163 3.59 9.90 2.91
N VAL A 164 4.57 9.42 3.65
CA VAL A 164 5.83 8.90 3.08
C VAL A 164 5.98 7.45 3.49
N HIS A 165 6.19 6.56 2.52
CA HIS A 165 6.45 5.15 2.78
C HIS A 165 7.82 4.74 2.24
N ARG A 166 8.61 4.02 3.06
CA ARG A 166 9.92 3.51 2.67
C ARG A 166 9.82 2.06 2.20
N LEU A 167 10.47 1.76 1.09
CA LEU A 167 10.60 0.42 0.52
C LEU A 167 12.01 -0.14 0.71
N GLY A 168 12.13 -1.46 0.53
CA GLY A 168 13.37 -2.20 0.73
C GLY A 168 13.57 -2.59 2.18
N ARG A 169 14.81 -2.79 2.57
CA ARG A 169 15.19 -3.25 3.91
C ARG A 169 15.04 -2.14 4.95
N ILE A 170 14.36 -2.48 6.05
CA ILE A 170 14.12 -1.61 7.22
C ILE A 170 14.67 -2.33 8.44
N GLU A 171 15.62 -1.72 9.11
CA GLU A 171 16.19 -2.26 10.34
C GLU A 171 15.25 -2.03 11.53
N ILE A 172 15.47 -2.80 12.61
CA ILE A 172 14.70 -2.62 13.84
C ILE A 172 14.87 -1.20 14.35
N THR A 173 13.76 -0.57 14.75
CA THR A 173 13.61 0.84 15.16
C THR A 173 13.61 1.87 14.03
N GLU A 174 13.85 1.49 12.78
CA GLU A 174 13.71 2.41 11.66
C GLU A 174 12.24 2.59 11.25
N SER A 175 11.94 3.79 10.74
CA SER A 175 10.61 4.14 10.21
C SER A 175 10.37 3.49 8.84
N SER A 176 9.23 2.83 8.70
CA SER A 176 8.75 2.27 7.43
C SER A 176 7.71 3.15 6.75
N VAL A 177 6.90 3.86 7.53
CA VAL A 177 5.87 4.77 7.04
C VAL A 177 5.70 5.92 8.03
N VAL A 178 5.56 7.13 7.49
CA VAL A 178 5.25 8.32 8.28
C VAL A 178 4.04 9.03 7.70
N ILE A 179 3.08 9.35 8.55
CA ILE A 179 1.92 10.17 8.21
C ILE A 179 1.93 11.41 9.08
N VAL A 180 1.88 12.58 8.46
CA VAL A 180 1.81 13.87 9.15
C VAL A 180 0.50 14.54 8.74
N VAL A 181 -0.32 14.91 9.72
CA VAL A 181 -1.56 15.66 9.49
C VAL A 181 -1.51 16.96 10.28
N THR A 182 -1.74 18.07 9.59
CA THR A 182 -1.83 19.42 10.21
C THR A 182 -3.28 19.92 10.17
N SER A 183 -3.72 20.58 11.24
CA SER A 183 -5.07 21.16 11.34
C SER A 183 -5.07 22.30 12.34
N ALA A 184 -6.08 23.18 12.26
CA ALA A 184 -6.31 24.20 13.28
C ALA A 184 -6.60 23.60 14.67
N HIS A 185 -7.20 22.41 14.73
CA HIS A 185 -7.62 21.76 15.97
C HIS A 185 -7.15 20.30 16.05
N ARG A 186 -6.84 19.84 17.28
CA ARG A 186 -6.30 18.50 17.52
C ARG A 186 -7.23 17.35 17.12
N LYS A 187 -8.57 17.47 17.33
CA LYS A 187 -9.50 16.38 17.10
C LYS A 187 -9.52 15.94 15.64
N PRO A 188 -9.73 16.82 14.64
CA PRO A 188 -9.65 16.44 13.23
C PRO A 188 -8.29 15.83 12.86
N ALA A 189 -7.16 16.35 13.42
CA ALA A 189 -5.84 15.83 13.11
C ALA A 189 -5.65 14.38 13.58
N PHE A 190 -6.13 14.02 14.78
CA PHE A 190 -6.07 12.65 15.28
C PHE A 190 -6.95 11.69 14.48
N GLU A 191 -8.21 12.08 14.23
CA GLU A 191 -9.17 11.26 13.49
C GLU A 191 -8.70 11.02 12.05
N ALA A 192 -8.22 12.05 11.37
CA ALA A 192 -7.69 11.96 10.02
C ALA A 192 -6.41 11.09 9.95
N CYS A 193 -5.49 11.24 10.89
CA CYS A 193 -4.27 10.46 10.93
C CYS A 193 -4.56 8.96 11.17
N HIS A 194 -5.48 8.65 12.10
CA HIS A 194 -5.93 7.28 12.35
C HIS A 194 -6.59 6.67 11.10
N TYR A 195 -7.51 7.40 10.48
CA TYR A 195 -8.14 6.98 9.23
C TYR A 195 -7.10 6.71 8.13
N ALA A 196 -6.15 7.63 7.96
CA ALA A 196 -5.15 7.53 6.89
C ALA A 196 -4.28 6.27 7.02
N ILE A 197 -3.82 5.90 8.24
CA ILE A 197 -3.04 4.67 8.42
C ILE A 197 -3.88 3.42 8.23
N ASP A 198 -5.12 3.39 8.69
CA ASP A 198 -6.01 2.25 8.50
C ASP A 198 -6.35 2.06 7.01
N ARG A 199 -6.60 3.17 6.32
CA ARG A 199 -6.90 3.16 4.89
C ARG A 199 -5.68 2.73 4.08
N LEU A 200 -4.48 3.26 4.42
CA LEU A 200 -3.21 2.89 3.79
C LEU A 200 -3.00 1.38 3.83
N LYS A 201 -3.15 0.76 5.01
CA LYS A 201 -3.00 -0.68 5.17
C LYS A 201 -4.01 -1.49 4.33
N LYS A 202 -5.13 -0.88 3.94
CA LYS A 202 -6.20 -1.55 3.19
C LYS A 202 -6.04 -1.46 1.69
N ILE A 203 -5.58 -0.33 1.15
CA ILE A 203 -5.64 -0.08 -0.30
C ILE A 203 -4.31 0.18 -0.97
N VAL A 204 -3.27 0.59 -0.21
CA VAL A 204 -1.98 0.89 -0.84
C VAL A 204 -1.24 -0.42 -1.14
N PRO A 205 -0.86 -0.68 -2.41
CA PRO A 205 -0.24 -1.93 -2.83
C PRO A 205 1.23 -1.98 -2.40
N ILE A 206 1.44 -2.15 -1.10
CA ILE A 206 2.73 -2.35 -0.45
C ILE A 206 2.64 -3.61 0.40
N TRP A 207 3.64 -4.47 0.28
CA TRP A 207 3.71 -5.77 0.95
C TRP A 207 4.92 -5.80 1.86
N LYS A 208 4.78 -6.47 3.00
CA LYS A 208 5.80 -6.62 4.02
C LYS A 208 6.26 -8.07 4.10
N LYS A 209 7.57 -8.29 4.04
CA LYS A 209 8.22 -9.55 4.33
C LYS A 209 8.99 -9.42 5.64
N GLU A 210 8.74 -10.31 6.58
CA GLU A 210 9.45 -10.34 7.86
C GLU A 210 10.52 -11.43 7.83
N TYR A 211 11.73 -11.07 8.27
CA TYR A 211 12.86 -11.96 8.34
C TYR A 211 13.13 -12.34 9.80
N PHE A 212 13.19 -13.64 10.06
CA PHE A 212 13.43 -14.27 11.34
C PHE A 212 14.73 -15.10 11.28
N GLU A 213 15.21 -15.64 12.41
CA GLU A 213 16.37 -16.51 12.45
C GLU A 213 16.17 -17.83 11.67
N ASP A 214 14.94 -18.29 11.59
CA ASP A 214 14.53 -19.56 10.95
C ASP A 214 13.90 -19.38 9.56
N GLY A 215 14.01 -18.20 8.95
CA GLY A 215 13.51 -17.93 7.60
C GLY A 215 12.75 -16.62 7.48
N ALA A 216 12.05 -16.46 6.35
CA ALA A 216 11.30 -15.25 6.04
C ALA A 216 9.85 -15.57 5.65
N VAL A 217 8.91 -14.68 6.02
CA VAL A 217 7.49 -14.85 5.77
C VAL A 217 6.89 -13.54 5.22
N TRP A 218 6.14 -13.64 4.13
CA TRP A 218 5.27 -12.55 3.70
C TRP A 218 4.11 -12.39 4.68
N VAL A 219 3.94 -11.17 5.19
CA VAL A 219 2.87 -10.87 6.13
C VAL A 219 1.68 -10.35 5.36
N GLU A 220 0.58 -11.09 5.42
CA GLU A 220 -0.73 -10.58 5.00
C GLU A 220 -1.15 -9.49 5.98
N SER A 221 -1.71 -8.38 5.47
CA SER A 221 -2.27 -7.33 6.30
C SER A 221 -3.35 -7.95 7.18
N GLU A 222 -3.21 -7.82 8.51
CA GLU A 222 -4.29 -8.26 9.40
C GLU A 222 -5.55 -7.45 9.02
N PRO A 223 -6.73 -8.09 8.88
CA PRO A 223 -7.96 -7.36 8.77
C PRO A 223 -8.05 -6.40 9.96
N ALA A 224 -8.44 -5.14 9.71
CA ALA A 224 -8.68 -4.18 10.78
C ALA A 224 -9.44 -4.90 11.89
N CYS A 225 -8.96 -4.81 13.13
CA CYS A 225 -9.66 -5.36 14.29
C CYS A 225 -11.13 -5.00 14.16
N SER A 226 -11.98 -5.99 14.03
CA SER A 226 -13.39 -5.84 14.30
C SER A 226 -13.46 -5.34 15.75
N ASP A 227 -13.96 -4.12 15.95
CA ASP A 227 -14.40 -3.64 17.26
C ASP A 227 -15.50 -4.59 17.74
N ALA A 228 -15.08 -5.70 18.32
CA ALA A 228 -15.93 -6.63 19.04
C ALA A 228 -15.65 -6.42 20.51
N GLU A 229 -16.50 -5.61 21.11
CA GLU A 229 -16.99 -5.72 22.47
C GLU A 229 -15.95 -5.87 23.59
N THR A 230 -15.76 -4.78 24.32
CA THR A 230 -15.75 -4.94 25.78
C THR A 230 -16.63 -3.85 26.40
N ARG A 231 -17.76 -4.31 26.92
CA ARG A 231 -18.60 -3.58 27.88
C ARG A 231 -17.83 -3.39 29.18
#